data_e0a3f33b2906c114e922f66b871a2341
#
_entry.id   e0a3f33b2906c114e922f66b871a2341
#
_cell.length_a   1.000
_cell.length_b   1.000
_cell.length_c   1.000
_cell.angle_alpha   90.00
_cell.angle_beta   90.00
_cell.angle_gamma   90.00
#
_symmetry.space_group_name_H-M   'P 1'
#
loop_
_entity.id
_entity.type
_entity.pdbx_description
1 polymer ?
#
loop_
_entity_poly.entity_id
_entity_poly.type
_entity_poly.pdbx_seq_one_letter_code
_entity_poly.pdbx_strand_id
1 'polypeptide(L)'
;LADRIKERMPDMPVSYGYLEFATPIIRTGLDALKEQGVTDVLAVPGMLFAAGHAKNDIPSVLNTYQAQSDGMTIRYGRELGIDVKMIRAASARVGEALQVAGDYVSRHETMLVVVGRGASDPDANSNVSKVMRLLWEGMGFGWGETAYSGVTFPLVEPALEYASRLGYKRIVVFPYFLFTGVLINRIYESVDKVAARHPEVEFVKAPYLNDHSLVIETFIDRLAEITDGTGNMNCQMCKYRQQVLGFEDEVGLPQESHHHHVEGIGTGDGHSHDHDHDHDHDHGHDHDHGHHHHHGHAHDHSHGHDHSHDHSHDHGHHHHPYPHADHPHGPKTLRKGLGG
;
A
#
# COMPACT_ATOMS: atom_id res chain seq x y z
N LEU A 1 -7.55 -18.14 0.60
CA LEU A 1 -7.72 -17.60 -0.75
C LEU A 1 -7.07 -18.53 -1.78
N ALA A 2 -5.78 -18.85 -1.68
CA ALA A 2 -5.07 -19.73 -2.60
C ALA A 2 -5.75 -21.11 -2.73
N ASP A 3 -6.16 -21.73 -1.64
CA ASP A 3 -6.88 -23.01 -1.66
C ASP A 3 -8.19 -22.93 -2.43
N ARG A 4 -8.95 -21.84 -2.27
CA ARG A 4 -10.19 -21.58 -3.01
C ARG A 4 -9.94 -21.39 -4.52
N ILE A 5 -8.83 -20.78 -4.89
CA ILE A 5 -8.42 -20.68 -6.30
C ILE A 5 -8.05 -22.06 -6.83
N LYS A 6 -7.28 -22.84 -6.06
CA LYS A 6 -6.90 -24.21 -6.41
C LYS A 6 -8.13 -25.12 -6.62
N GLU A 7 -9.14 -25.03 -5.75
CA GLU A 7 -10.42 -25.76 -5.90
C GLU A 7 -11.13 -25.44 -7.22
N ARG A 8 -11.00 -24.23 -7.72
CA ARG A 8 -11.61 -23.78 -8.99
C ARG A 8 -10.76 -24.12 -10.22
N MET A 9 -9.52 -24.53 -10.03
CA MET A 9 -8.56 -24.87 -11.09
C MET A 9 -7.88 -26.23 -10.81
N PRO A 10 -8.64 -27.33 -10.72
CA PRO A 10 -8.12 -28.63 -10.27
C PRO A 10 -7.07 -29.23 -11.21
N ASP A 11 -7.10 -28.85 -12.48
CA ASP A 11 -6.18 -29.37 -13.50
C ASP A 11 -4.87 -28.57 -13.62
N MET A 12 -4.71 -27.49 -12.83
CA MET A 12 -3.52 -26.63 -12.85
C MET A 12 -2.80 -26.65 -11.50
N PRO A 13 -1.47 -26.82 -11.48
CA PRO A 13 -0.69 -26.60 -10.27
C PRO A 13 -0.85 -25.14 -9.82
N VAL A 14 -1.21 -24.92 -8.57
CA VAL A 14 -1.35 -23.59 -7.97
C VAL A 14 -0.44 -23.48 -6.77
N SER A 15 0.38 -22.43 -6.75
CA SER A 15 1.23 -22.04 -5.63
C SER A 15 1.01 -20.58 -5.26
N TYR A 16 1.57 -20.15 -4.15
CA TYR A 16 1.55 -18.76 -3.73
C TYR A 16 2.84 -18.39 -3.01
N GLY A 17 3.12 -17.11 -2.96
CA GLY A 17 4.25 -16.58 -2.20
C GLY A 17 3.99 -15.15 -1.77
N TYR A 18 4.60 -14.79 -0.67
CA TYR A 18 4.59 -13.43 -0.14
C TYR A 18 5.86 -12.70 -0.57
N LEU A 19 5.75 -11.39 -0.73
CA LEU A 19 6.90 -10.56 -1.02
C LEU A 19 7.78 -10.40 0.23
N GLU A 20 7.11 -10.16 1.38
CA GLU A 20 7.77 -9.84 2.66
C GLU A 20 6.89 -10.25 3.85
N PHE A 21 7.47 -10.28 5.06
CA PHE A 21 6.82 -10.50 6.37
C PHE A 21 6.04 -11.80 6.56
N ALA A 22 6.04 -12.70 5.58
CA ALA A 22 5.34 -13.99 5.67
C ALA A 22 6.00 -15.04 4.76
N THR A 23 5.80 -16.31 5.09
CA THR A 23 6.25 -17.46 4.30
C THR A 23 5.06 -18.24 3.73
N PRO A 24 5.22 -18.94 2.59
CA PRO A 24 6.42 -18.99 1.75
C PRO A 24 6.65 -17.65 1.01
N ILE A 25 7.91 -17.32 0.73
CA ILE A 25 8.24 -16.20 -0.15
C ILE A 25 7.96 -16.56 -1.61
N ILE A 26 7.93 -15.57 -2.49
CA ILE A 26 7.62 -15.77 -3.92
C ILE A 26 8.53 -16.83 -4.54
N ARG A 27 9.83 -16.76 -4.27
CA ARG A 27 10.82 -17.73 -4.78
C ARG A 27 10.48 -19.16 -4.38
N THR A 28 10.16 -19.42 -3.12
CA THR A 28 9.77 -20.75 -2.61
C THR A 28 8.51 -21.26 -3.33
N GLY A 29 7.55 -20.37 -3.60
CA GLY A 29 6.35 -20.72 -4.36
C GLY A 29 6.67 -21.12 -5.81
N LEU A 30 7.64 -20.45 -6.45
CA LEU A 30 8.11 -20.77 -7.80
C LEU A 30 8.93 -22.06 -7.82
N ASP A 31 9.79 -22.30 -6.82
CA ASP A 31 10.55 -23.54 -6.68
C ASP A 31 9.62 -24.75 -6.59
N ALA A 32 8.54 -24.64 -5.81
CA ALA A 32 7.54 -25.69 -5.71
C ALA A 32 6.82 -26.00 -7.03
N LEU A 33 6.61 -25.03 -7.90
CA LEU A 33 6.09 -25.25 -9.26
C LEU A 33 7.14 -25.86 -10.18
N LYS A 34 8.37 -25.41 -10.09
CA LYS A 34 9.50 -25.95 -10.87
C LYS A 34 9.76 -27.43 -10.56
N GLU A 35 9.70 -27.84 -9.29
CA GLU A 35 9.81 -29.23 -8.84
C GLU A 35 8.70 -30.11 -9.41
N GLN A 36 7.53 -29.56 -9.70
CA GLN A 36 6.43 -30.24 -10.37
C GLN A 36 6.56 -30.27 -11.91
N GLY A 37 7.67 -29.75 -12.45
CA GLY A 37 7.92 -29.73 -13.90
C GLY A 37 7.20 -28.61 -14.64
N VAL A 38 6.68 -27.59 -13.95
CA VAL A 38 6.01 -26.45 -14.58
C VAL A 38 7.06 -25.57 -15.27
N THR A 39 6.84 -25.26 -16.53
CA THR A 39 7.71 -24.41 -17.36
C THR A 39 7.07 -23.09 -17.78
N ASP A 40 5.74 -22.97 -17.70
CA ASP A 40 5.00 -21.75 -18.01
C ASP A 40 4.14 -21.36 -16.80
N VAL A 41 4.47 -20.24 -16.18
CA VAL A 41 3.84 -19.76 -14.95
C VAL A 41 3.02 -18.51 -15.24
N LEU A 42 1.76 -18.53 -14.84
CA LEU A 42 0.88 -17.37 -14.83
C LEU A 42 0.86 -16.78 -13.42
N ALA A 43 1.42 -15.61 -13.23
CA ALA A 43 1.50 -14.95 -11.93
C ALA A 43 0.51 -13.78 -11.86
N VAL A 44 -0.34 -13.77 -10.83
CA VAL A 44 -1.29 -12.67 -10.56
C VAL A 44 -1.01 -12.10 -9.17
N PRO A 45 -0.80 -10.77 -9.04
CA PRO A 45 -0.60 -10.16 -7.75
C PRO A 45 -1.89 -10.21 -6.92
N GLY A 46 -1.81 -10.69 -5.69
CA GLY A 46 -2.90 -10.66 -4.72
C GLY A 46 -3.14 -9.25 -4.19
N MET A 47 -3.33 -8.28 -5.07
CA MET A 47 -3.46 -6.86 -4.74
C MET A 47 -4.71 -6.25 -5.35
N LEU A 48 -5.35 -5.34 -4.59
CA LEU A 48 -6.54 -4.62 -5.05
C LEU A 48 -6.19 -3.58 -6.11
N PHE A 49 -5.14 -2.81 -5.87
CA PHE A 49 -4.66 -1.76 -6.78
C PHE A 49 -3.15 -1.82 -6.90
N ALA A 50 -2.65 -1.52 -8.09
CA ALA A 50 -1.24 -1.51 -8.37
C ALA A 50 -0.59 -0.24 -7.79
N ALA A 51 0.44 -0.45 -6.98
CA ALA A 51 1.37 0.54 -6.47
C ALA A 51 2.79 -0.06 -6.53
N GLY A 52 3.75 0.46 -5.78
CA GLY A 52 5.15 0.05 -5.84
C GLY A 52 5.37 -1.47 -5.89
N HIS A 53 4.75 -2.22 -5.00
CA HIS A 53 4.91 -3.68 -4.99
C HIS A 53 4.45 -4.36 -6.29
N ALA A 54 3.26 -4.02 -6.79
CA ALA A 54 2.76 -4.64 -8.02
C ALA A 54 3.43 -4.10 -9.28
N LYS A 55 3.83 -2.82 -9.28
CA LYS A 55 4.42 -2.16 -10.45
C LYS A 55 5.94 -2.37 -10.55
N ASN A 56 6.62 -2.67 -9.44
CA ASN A 56 8.07 -2.74 -9.37
C ASN A 56 8.59 -4.01 -8.67
N ASP A 57 8.27 -4.22 -7.41
CA ASP A 57 8.97 -5.19 -6.58
C ASP A 57 8.67 -6.63 -7.01
N ILE A 58 7.40 -7.00 -7.18
CA ILE A 58 7.01 -8.33 -7.66
C ILE A 58 7.56 -8.61 -9.05
N PRO A 59 7.39 -7.73 -10.07
CA PRO A 59 8.00 -7.94 -11.38
C PRO A 59 9.51 -8.13 -11.33
N SER A 60 10.23 -7.41 -10.46
CA SER A 60 11.68 -7.56 -10.29
C SER A 60 12.04 -8.97 -9.79
N VAL A 61 11.33 -9.47 -8.79
CA VAL A 61 11.54 -10.84 -8.26
C VAL A 61 11.25 -11.88 -9.34
N LEU A 62 10.11 -11.76 -10.04
CA LEU A 62 9.71 -12.71 -11.08
C LEU A 62 10.68 -12.72 -12.27
N ASN A 63 11.10 -11.56 -12.74
CA ASN A 63 12.04 -11.43 -13.86
C ASN A 63 13.43 -11.97 -13.48
N THR A 64 13.89 -11.70 -12.26
CA THR A 64 15.15 -12.24 -11.74
C THR A 64 15.09 -13.76 -11.66
N TYR A 65 14.01 -14.32 -11.11
CA TYR A 65 13.83 -15.76 -11.01
C TYR A 65 13.80 -16.42 -12.39
N GLN A 66 13.06 -15.85 -13.33
CA GLN A 66 13.01 -16.33 -14.72
C GLN A 66 14.38 -16.34 -15.37
N ALA A 67 15.16 -15.27 -15.22
CA ALA A 67 16.52 -15.16 -15.78
C ALA A 67 17.50 -16.20 -15.17
N GLN A 68 17.25 -16.64 -13.94
CA GLN A 68 18.05 -17.65 -13.24
C GLN A 68 17.53 -19.09 -13.45
N SER A 69 16.44 -19.29 -14.15
CA SER A 69 15.76 -20.58 -14.29
C SER A 69 15.62 -20.96 -15.75
N ASP A 70 16.55 -21.80 -16.23
CA ASP A 70 16.51 -22.27 -17.63
C ASP A 70 15.18 -22.96 -17.96
N GLY A 71 14.58 -22.57 -19.08
CA GLY A 71 13.37 -23.17 -19.62
C GLY A 71 12.07 -22.77 -18.89
N MET A 72 12.11 -21.84 -17.95
CA MET A 72 10.92 -21.31 -17.31
C MET A 72 10.51 -19.96 -17.90
N THR A 73 9.25 -19.82 -18.24
CA THR A 73 8.61 -18.56 -18.64
C THR A 73 7.63 -18.12 -17.58
N ILE A 74 7.70 -16.88 -17.14
CA ILE A 74 6.78 -16.31 -16.17
C ILE A 74 6.05 -15.12 -16.82
N ARG A 75 4.72 -15.22 -16.87
CA ARG A 75 3.87 -14.15 -17.38
C ARG A 75 3.12 -13.53 -16.21
N TYR A 76 3.32 -12.23 -16.03
CA TYR A 76 2.77 -11.49 -14.91
C TYR A 76 1.54 -10.70 -15.33
N GLY A 77 0.40 -10.99 -14.71
CA GLY A 77 -0.86 -10.32 -14.93
C GLY A 77 -1.05 -9.09 -14.05
N ARG A 78 -2.12 -8.35 -14.31
CA ARG A 78 -2.47 -7.16 -13.54
C ARG A 78 -3.13 -7.50 -12.20
N GLU A 79 -3.22 -6.51 -11.34
CA GLU A 79 -3.95 -6.54 -10.08
C GLU A 79 -5.47 -6.73 -10.30
N LEU A 80 -6.22 -6.94 -9.21
CA LEU A 80 -7.69 -7.12 -9.29
C LEU A 80 -8.39 -5.88 -9.86
N GLY A 81 -7.94 -4.68 -9.49
CA GLY A 81 -8.35 -3.42 -10.06
C GLY A 81 -9.80 -3.02 -9.80
N ILE A 82 -10.29 -2.07 -10.60
CA ILE A 82 -11.71 -1.71 -10.65
C ILE A 82 -12.40 -2.73 -11.56
N ASP A 83 -13.23 -3.56 -10.95
CA ASP A 83 -13.95 -4.63 -11.64
C ASP A 83 -15.37 -4.72 -11.09
N VAL A 84 -16.34 -5.05 -11.94
CA VAL A 84 -17.75 -5.16 -11.53
C VAL A 84 -17.95 -6.26 -10.47
N LYS A 85 -17.19 -7.35 -10.54
CA LYS A 85 -17.24 -8.44 -9.54
C LYS A 85 -16.70 -7.94 -8.20
N MET A 86 -15.62 -7.17 -8.21
CA MET A 86 -15.05 -6.58 -6.99
C MET A 86 -16.01 -5.57 -6.33
N ILE A 87 -16.69 -4.74 -7.12
CA ILE A 87 -17.70 -3.82 -6.60
C ILE A 87 -18.91 -4.59 -6.03
N ARG A 88 -19.35 -5.64 -6.68
CA ARG A 88 -20.42 -6.51 -6.17
C ARG A 88 -20.03 -7.22 -4.88
N ALA A 89 -18.81 -7.75 -4.78
CA ALA A 89 -18.29 -8.34 -3.55
C ALA A 89 -18.27 -7.33 -2.40
N ALA A 90 -17.80 -6.12 -2.66
CA ALA A 90 -17.79 -5.03 -1.70
C ALA A 90 -19.21 -4.63 -1.26
N SER A 91 -20.13 -4.49 -2.22
CA SER A 91 -21.55 -4.21 -1.93
C SER A 91 -22.20 -5.31 -1.07
N ALA A 92 -21.88 -6.58 -1.34
CA ALA A 92 -22.35 -7.72 -0.52
C ALA A 92 -21.85 -7.61 0.93
N ARG A 93 -20.56 -7.35 1.14
CA ARG A 93 -19.97 -7.19 2.48
C ARG A 93 -20.58 -6.02 3.26
N VAL A 94 -20.80 -4.90 2.61
CA VAL A 94 -21.51 -3.76 3.21
C VAL A 94 -22.97 -4.12 3.50
N GLY A 95 -23.63 -4.84 2.59
CA GLY A 95 -25.00 -5.32 2.76
C GLY A 95 -25.16 -6.27 3.95
N GLU A 96 -24.23 -7.24 4.13
CA GLU A 96 -24.18 -8.13 5.28
C GLU A 96 -24.16 -7.36 6.61
N ALA A 97 -23.30 -6.33 6.72
CA ALA A 97 -23.22 -5.50 7.91
C ALA A 97 -24.50 -4.70 8.19
N LEU A 98 -25.12 -4.19 7.14
CA LEU A 98 -26.39 -3.44 7.26
C LEU A 98 -27.56 -4.33 7.67
N GLN A 99 -27.58 -5.60 7.21
CA GLN A 99 -28.60 -6.56 7.65
C GLN A 99 -28.51 -6.82 9.16
N VAL A 100 -27.27 -6.92 9.68
CA VAL A 100 -27.05 -7.11 11.13
C VAL A 100 -27.44 -5.84 11.91
N ALA A 101 -27.12 -4.66 11.39
CA ALA A 101 -27.44 -3.38 12.02
C ALA A 101 -28.94 -3.07 12.01
N GLY A 102 -29.71 -3.64 11.07
CA GLY A 102 -31.16 -3.41 10.96
C GLY A 102 -31.54 -2.16 10.14
N ASP A 103 -32.82 -2.09 9.75
CA ASP A 103 -33.34 -1.12 8.78
C ASP A 103 -33.92 0.16 9.39
N TYR A 104 -33.73 0.39 10.71
CA TYR A 104 -34.31 1.56 11.40
C TYR A 104 -33.64 2.89 11.05
N VAL A 105 -32.46 2.88 10.41
CA VAL A 105 -31.81 4.04 9.79
C VAL A 105 -31.82 3.87 8.28
N SER A 106 -32.36 4.85 7.58
CA SER A 106 -32.42 4.82 6.11
C SER A 106 -31.05 4.95 5.46
N ARG A 107 -30.93 4.50 4.20
CA ARG A 107 -29.68 4.67 3.42
C ARG A 107 -29.29 6.13 3.25
N HIS A 108 -30.25 7.03 3.09
CA HIS A 108 -30.00 8.47 2.98
C HIS A 108 -29.51 9.11 4.28
N GLU A 109 -29.79 8.52 5.42
CA GLU A 109 -29.31 8.95 6.73
C GLU A 109 -28.01 8.21 7.13
N THR A 110 -27.51 7.36 6.24
CA THR A 110 -26.28 6.57 6.44
C THR A 110 -25.17 7.10 5.55
N MET A 111 -23.99 7.23 6.12
CA MET A 111 -22.74 7.56 5.43
C MET A 111 -21.88 6.32 5.26
N LEU A 112 -21.23 6.17 4.11
CA LEU A 112 -20.25 5.13 3.84
C LEU A 112 -18.84 5.70 3.95
N VAL A 113 -17.98 5.06 4.74
CA VAL A 113 -16.54 5.34 4.77
C VAL A 113 -15.80 4.11 4.28
N VAL A 114 -15.18 4.20 3.11
CA VAL A 114 -14.35 3.14 2.54
C VAL A 114 -12.91 3.36 2.97
N VAL A 115 -12.32 2.35 3.62
CA VAL A 115 -10.96 2.42 4.13
C VAL A 115 -10.03 1.63 3.22
N GLY A 116 -9.10 2.34 2.56
CA GLY A 116 -7.99 1.73 1.82
C GLY A 116 -6.75 1.52 2.70
N ARG A 117 -5.79 0.75 2.19
CA ARG A 117 -4.48 0.63 2.84
C ARG A 117 -3.73 1.97 2.86
N GLY A 118 -3.83 2.72 1.78
CA GLY A 118 -2.98 3.86 1.46
C GLY A 118 -1.69 3.45 0.75
N ALA A 119 -1.24 4.31 -0.14
CA ALA A 119 -0.02 4.15 -0.92
C ALA A 119 0.62 5.51 -1.19
N SER A 120 1.92 5.52 -1.51
CA SER A 120 2.59 6.70 -2.07
C SER A 120 2.20 6.95 -3.54
N ASP A 121 1.57 5.97 -4.17
CA ASP A 121 1.09 6.06 -5.55
C ASP A 121 -0.34 6.65 -5.58
N PRO A 122 -0.53 7.86 -6.13
CA PRO A 122 -1.84 8.51 -6.17
C PRO A 122 -2.84 7.79 -7.07
N ASP A 123 -2.39 7.01 -8.06
CA ASP A 123 -3.26 6.18 -8.88
C ASP A 123 -3.98 5.12 -8.01
N ALA A 124 -3.24 4.42 -7.16
CA ALA A 124 -3.82 3.46 -6.22
C ALA A 124 -4.80 4.12 -5.24
N ASN A 125 -4.47 5.29 -4.71
CA ASN A 125 -5.35 6.04 -3.79
C ASN A 125 -6.62 6.52 -4.50
N SER A 126 -6.50 7.01 -5.73
CA SER A 126 -7.66 7.46 -6.54
C SER A 126 -8.62 6.31 -6.86
N ASN A 127 -8.10 5.08 -7.01
CA ASN A 127 -8.92 3.90 -7.22
C ASN A 127 -9.77 3.55 -5.99
N VAL A 128 -9.27 3.77 -4.76
CA VAL A 128 -10.09 3.65 -3.54
C VAL A 128 -11.25 4.65 -3.57
N SER A 129 -10.99 5.89 -3.95
CA SER A 129 -12.03 6.93 -4.09
C SER A 129 -13.06 6.57 -5.17
N LYS A 130 -12.63 5.93 -6.24
CA LYS A 130 -13.52 5.43 -7.29
C LYS A 130 -14.42 4.30 -6.77
N VAL A 131 -13.87 3.33 -6.02
CA VAL A 131 -14.67 2.28 -5.37
C VAL A 131 -15.68 2.88 -4.41
N MET A 132 -15.26 3.82 -3.57
CA MET A 132 -16.15 4.52 -2.64
C MET A 132 -17.31 5.17 -3.40
N ARG A 133 -17.01 5.89 -4.47
CA ARG A 133 -18.03 6.57 -5.29
C ARG A 133 -19.05 5.59 -5.89
N LEU A 134 -18.55 4.48 -6.45
CA LEU A 134 -19.42 3.45 -7.04
C LEU A 134 -20.32 2.77 -6.01
N LEU A 135 -19.80 2.52 -4.80
CA LEU A 135 -20.58 1.93 -3.71
C LEU A 135 -21.58 2.92 -3.14
N TRP A 136 -21.16 4.16 -2.85
CA TRP A 136 -22.02 5.20 -2.33
C TRP A 136 -23.25 5.42 -3.22
N GLU A 137 -23.02 5.74 -4.50
CA GLU A 137 -24.10 5.99 -5.45
C GLU A 137 -24.91 4.71 -5.74
N GLY A 138 -24.25 3.59 -5.96
CA GLY A 138 -24.90 2.32 -6.30
C GLY A 138 -25.75 1.72 -5.18
N MET A 139 -25.42 2.02 -3.92
CA MET A 139 -26.16 1.52 -2.76
C MET A 139 -27.11 2.59 -2.16
N GLY A 140 -27.12 3.82 -2.68
CA GLY A 140 -28.04 4.88 -2.28
C GLY A 140 -27.77 5.47 -0.90
N PHE A 141 -26.50 5.52 -0.46
CA PHE A 141 -26.13 6.19 0.77
C PHE A 141 -26.29 7.73 0.66
N GLY A 142 -26.46 8.40 1.80
CA GLY A 142 -26.56 9.87 1.81
C GLY A 142 -25.24 10.54 1.45
N TRP A 143 -24.10 9.95 1.85
CA TRP A 143 -22.77 10.45 1.54
C TRP A 143 -21.73 9.30 1.56
N GLY A 144 -20.58 9.56 0.96
CA GLY A 144 -19.45 8.65 0.96
C GLY A 144 -18.11 9.38 1.10
N GLU A 145 -17.20 8.82 1.88
CA GLU A 145 -15.83 9.32 2.07
C GLU A 145 -14.82 8.19 2.01
N THR A 146 -13.55 8.54 1.77
CA THR A 146 -12.42 7.63 1.86
C THR A 146 -11.57 7.93 3.07
N ALA A 147 -11.01 6.86 3.66
CA ALA A 147 -9.96 6.95 4.67
C ALA A 147 -8.88 5.91 4.36
N TYR A 148 -7.75 6.02 5.04
CA TYR A 148 -6.61 5.13 4.81
C TYR A 148 -6.04 4.63 6.14
N SER A 149 -5.58 3.37 6.14
CA SER A 149 -4.97 2.77 7.33
C SER A 149 -3.55 3.26 7.60
N GLY A 150 -2.92 3.92 6.62
CA GLY A 150 -1.56 4.48 6.72
C GLY A 150 -1.10 5.06 5.39
N VAL A 151 0.14 5.53 5.35
CA VAL A 151 0.87 6.03 4.17
C VAL A 151 0.32 7.33 3.57
N THR A 152 -0.99 7.48 3.48
CA THR A 152 -1.67 8.68 2.94
C THR A 152 -2.84 9.10 3.83
N PHE A 153 -3.42 10.26 3.55
CA PHE A 153 -4.47 10.89 4.34
C PHE A 153 -5.80 10.96 3.58
N PRO A 154 -6.92 11.09 4.32
CA PRO A 154 -7.03 11.11 5.77
C PRO A 154 -6.87 9.73 6.40
N LEU A 155 -6.25 9.66 7.59
CA LEU A 155 -6.21 8.43 8.38
C LEU A 155 -7.60 8.12 8.97
N VAL A 156 -7.83 6.86 9.36
CA VAL A 156 -9.15 6.37 9.79
C VAL A 156 -9.74 7.19 10.92
N GLU A 157 -9.02 7.37 12.03
CA GLU A 157 -9.55 8.07 13.20
C GLU A 157 -9.90 9.54 12.89
N PRO A 158 -9.01 10.38 12.30
CA PRO A 158 -9.37 11.74 11.89
C PRO A 158 -10.53 11.79 10.88
N ALA A 159 -10.60 10.86 9.93
CA ALA A 159 -11.68 10.82 8.95
C ALA A 159 -13.04 10.57 9.61
N LEU A 160 -13.09 9.64 10.57
CA LEU A 160 -14.31 9.34 11.31
C LEU A 160 -14.74 10.49 12.23
N GLU A 161 -13.78 11.21 12.84
CA GLU A 161 -14.08 12.44 13.60
C GLU A 161 -14.70 13.53 12.73
N TYR A 162 -14.25 13.71 11.50
CA TYR A 162 -14.87 14.63 10.55
C TYR A 162 -16.25 14.13 10.09
N ALA A 163 -16.35 12.84 9.80
CA ALA A 163 -17.59 12.20 9.37
C ALA A 163 -18.70 12.35 10.41
N SER A 164 -18.39 12.22 11.71
CA SER A 164 -19.34 12.36 12.82
C SER A 164 -19.99 13.75 12.88
N ARG A 165 -19.33 14.78 12.37
CA ARG A 165 -19.84 16.16 12.35
C ARG A 165 -20.80 16.45 11.21
N LEU A 166 -20.95 15.53 10.25
CA LEU A 166 -21.81 15.72 9.08
C LEU A 166 -23.29 15.44 9.36
N GLY A 167 -23.63 14.96 10.58
CA GLY A 167 -25.02 14.80 11.01
C GLY A 167 -25.73 13.54 10.50
N TYR A 168 -24.97 12.56 9.96
CA TYR A 168 -25.54 11.25 9.62
C TYR A 168 -25.81 10.43 10.86
N LYS A 169 -26.93 9.72 10.91
CA LYS A 169 -27.31 8.87 12.03
C LYS A 169 -26.48 7.59 12.12
N ARG A 170 -26.01 7.10 10.96
CA ARG A 170 -25.22 5.89 10.84
C ARG A 170 -24.01 6.13 9.96
N ILE A 171 -22.85 5.59 10.37
CA ILE A 171 -21.64 5.56 9.57
C ILE A 171 -21.21 4.10 9.40
N VAL A 172 -21.21 3.61 8.17
CA VAL A 172 -20.70 2.28 7.82
C VAL A 172 -19.24 2.41 7.45
N VAL A 173 -18.36 1.73 8.18
CA VAL A 173 -16.93 1.70 7.91
C VAL A 173 -16.58 0.37 7.25
N PHE A 174 -16.14 0.46 6.00
CA PHE A 174 -15.85 -0.70 5.17
C PHE A 174 -14.35 -0.77 4.83
N PRO A 175 -13.59 -1.70 5.42
CA PRO A 175 -12.22 -1.96 5.00
C PRO A 175 -12.18 -2.63 3.62
N TYR A 176 -11.67 -1.92 2.61
CA TYR A 176 -11.47 -2.49 1.28
C TYR A 176 -10.12 -3.21 1.24
N PHE A 177 -10.11 -4.44 1.77
CA PHE A 177 -8.94 -5.31 1.96
C PHE A 177 -9.24 -6.74 1.55
N LEU A 178 -8.22 -7.45 1.06
CA LEU A 178 -8.33 -8.88 0.73
C LEU A 178 -8.14 -9.78 1.95
N PHE A 179 -7.21 -9.42 2.84
CA PHE A 179 -6.76 -10.29 3.91
C PHE A 179 -6.99 -9.68 5.29
N THR A 180 -7.15 -10.55 6.27
CA THR A 180 -7.10 -10.17 7.68
C THR A 180 -5.68 -9.73 8.09
N GLY A 181 -5.56 -9.13 9.25
CA GLY A 181 -4.26 -8.79 9.83
C GLY A 181 -4.32 -7.59 10.77
N VAL A 182 -3.15 -7.15 11.19
CA VAL A 182 -2.99 -6.04 12.15
C VAL A 182 -3.70 -4.77 11.69
N LEU A 183 -3.69 -4.49 10.38
CA LEU A 183 -4.33 -3.28 9.84
C LEU A 183 -5.84 -3.30 9.99
N ILE A 184 -6.49 -4.44 9.76
CA ILE A 184 -7.95 -4.60 9.97
C ILE A 184 -8.31 -4.36 11.44
N ASN A 185 -7.56 -4.96 12.37
CA ASN A 185 -7.79 -4.76 13.79
C ASN A 185 -7.65 -3.29 14.20
N ARG A 186 -6.59 -2.61 13.72
CA ARG A 186 -6.38 -1.16 13.96
C ARG A 186 -7.50 -0.29 13.41
N ILE A 187 -8.04 -0.64 12.22
CA ILE A 187 -9.19 0.07 11.65
C ILE A 187 -10.39 -0.06 12.60
N TYR A 188 -10.72 -1.28 13.03
CA TYR A 188 -11.86 -1.50 13.91
C TYR A 188 -11.68 -0.89 15.31
N GLU A 189 -10.46 -0.92 15.85
CA GLU A 189 -10.13 -0.22 17.09
C GLU A 189 -10.32 1.30 16.98
N SER A 190 -9.95 1.88 15.82
CA SER A 190 -10.17 3.30 15.54
C SER A 190 -11.66 3.62 15.47
N VAL A 191 -12.47 2.74 14.87
CA VAL A 191 -13.93 2.88 14.86
C VAL A 191 -14.48 2.87 16.29
N ASP A 192 -14.05 1.92 17.12
CA ASP A 192 -14.52 1.81 18.51
C ASP A 192 -14.16 3.05 19.35
N LYS A 193 -12.94 3.58 19.15
CA LYS A 193 -12.49 4.81 19.83
C LYS A 193 -13.35 6.02 19.45
N VAL A 194 -13.67 6.19 18.16
CA VAL A 194 -14.50 7.31 17.70
C VAL A 194 -15.94 7.10 18.13
N ALA A 195 -16.49 5.90 18.03
CA ALA A 195 -17.84 5.57 18.48
C ALA A 195 -18.06 5.90 19.96
N ALA A 196 -17.05 5.63 20.81
CA ALA A 196 -17.11 5.97 22.25
C ALA A 196 -17.19 7.49 22.51
N ARG A 197 -16.68 8.33 21.60
CA ARG A 197 -16.74 9.80 21.68
C ARG A 197 -18.01 10.39 21.07
N HIS A 198 -18.68 9.63 20.20
CA HIS A 198 -19.86 10.04 19.45
C HIS A 198 -21.04 9.06 19.63
N PRO A 199 -21.57 8.92 20.84
CA PRO A 199 -22.64 7.95 21.15
C PRO A 199 -23.95 8.25 20.40
N GLU A 200 -24.12 9.44 19.86
CA GLU A 200 -25.26 9.86 19.02
C GLU A 200 -25.22 9.30 17.59
N VAL A 201 -24.06 8.76 17.15
CA VAL A 201 -23.86 8.19 15.83
C VAL A 201 -23.70 6.68 15.93
N GLU A 202 -24.45 5.93 15.15
CA GLU A 202 -24.28 4.50 15.05
C GLU A 202 -23.13 4.16 14.09
N PHE A 203 -22.08 3.51 14.61
CA PHE A 203 -20.96 3.01 13.79
C PHE A 203 -21.16 1.53 13.49
N VAL A 204 -21.16 1.19 12.20
CA VAL A 204 -21.29 -0.19 11.71
C VAL A 204 -19.97 -0.61 11.06
N LYS A 205 -19.32 -1.65 11.60
CA LYS A 205 -18.10 -2.24 11.04
C LYS A 205 -18.49 -3.29 10.02
N ALA A 206 -18.26 -3.02 8.74
CA ALA A 206 -18.45 -4.00 7.68
C ALA A 206 -17.25 -4.95 7.59
N PRO A 207 -17.46 -6.24 7.28
CA PRO A 207 -16.36 -7.17 7.04
C PRO A 207 -15.59 -6.79 5.77
N TYR A 208 -14.30 -7.09 5.74
CA TYR A 208 -13.46 -6.93 4.55
C TYR A 208 -13.80 -7.99 3.46
N LEU A 209 -13.21 -7.86 2.27
CA LEU A 209 -13.54 -8.70 1.10
C LEU A 209 -13.31 -10.19 1.35
N ASN A 210 -12.15 -10.53 1.92
CA ASN A 210 -11.73 -11.90 2.18
C ASN A 210 -11.82 -12.78 0.91
N ASP A 211 -12.23 -14.02 1.07
CA ASP A 211 -12.38 -15.04 0.04
C ASP A 211 -13.80 -15.07 -0.58
N HIS A 212 -14.43 -13.91 -0.70
CA HIS A 212 -15.73 -13.80 -1.36
C HIS A 212 -15.68 -14.43 -2.76
N SER A 213 -16.72 -15.18 -3.17
CA SER A 213 -16.71 -15.92 -4.44
C SER A 213 -16.38 -15.05 -5.65
N LEU A 214 -16.89 -13.83 -5.69
CA LEU A 214 -16.59 -12.88 -6.77
C LEU A 214 -15.14 -12.39 -6.77
N VAL A 215 -14.48 -12.36 -5.61
CA VAL A 215 -13.02 -12.09 -5.52
C VAL A 215 -12.26 -13.24 -6.18
N ILE A 216 -12.60 -14.49 -5.84
CA ILE A 216 -12.01 -15.69 -6.47
C ILE A 216 -12.21 -15.67 -7.99
N GLU A 217 -13.42 -15.38 -8.44
CA GLU A 217 -13.71 -15.27 -9.88
C GLU A 217 -12.90 -14.18 -10.56
N THR A 218 -12.66 -13.05 -9.88
CA THR A 218 -11.80 -11.99 -10.43
C THR A 218 -10.35 -12.47 -10.62
N PHE A 219 -9.81 -13.28 -9.69
CA PHE A 219 -8.49 -13.90 -9.89
C PHE A 219 -8.47 -14.81 -11.12
N ILE A 220 -9.51 -15.61 -11.32
CA ILE A 220 -9.61 -16.49 -12.51
C ILE A 220 -9.65 -15.64 -13.80
N ASP A 221 -10.42 -14.55 -13.80
CA ASP A 221 -10.43 -13.64 -14.97
C ASP A 221 -9.03 -13.06 -15.24
N ARG A 222 -8.29 -12.65 -14.18
CA ARG A 222 -6.93 -12.12 -14.34
C ARG A 222 -5.97 -13.15 -14.94
N LEU A 223 -6.12 -14.43 -14.59
CA LEU A 223 -5.35 -15.52 -15.20
C LEU A 223 -5.72 -15.70 -16.68
N ALA A 224 -7.00 -15.68 -17.02
CA ALA A 224 -7.47 -15.76 -18.40
C ALA A 224 -6.95 -14.57 -19.23
N GLU A 225 -6.99 -13.35 -18.69
CA GLU A 225 -6.46 -12.14 -19.36
C GLU A 225 -4.96 -12.26 -19.72
N ILE A 226 -4.16 -12.96 -18.91
CA ILE A 226 -2.75 -13.23 -19.23
C ILE A 226 -2.66 -14.13 -20.46
N THR A 227 -3.49 -15.19 -20.50
CA THR A 227 -3.50 -16.15 -21.61
C THR A 227 -3.97 -15.50 -22.90
N ASP A 228 -4.99 -14.65 -22.82
CA ASP A 228 -5.57 -13.95 -23.95
C ASP A 228 -4.72 -12.73 -24.38
N GLY A 229 -3.69 -12.38 -23.63
CA GLY A 229 -2.80 -11.25 -23.91
C GLY A 229 -3.40 -9.86 -23.62
N THR A 230 -4.51 -9.79 -22.87
CA THR A 230 -5.27 -8.54 -22.63
C THR A 230 -4.93 -7.83 -21.33
N GLY A 231 -4.34 -8.50 -20.34
CA GLY A 231 -4.10 -7.95 -18.99
C GLY A 231 -2.67 -8.10 -18.49
N ASN A 232 -1.72 -8.31 -19.37
CA ASN A 232 -0.35 -8.62 -19.00
C ASN A 232 0.39 -7.38 -18.46
N MET A 233 0.86 -7.44 -17.21
CA MET A 233 1.73 -6.45 -16.57
C MET A 233 3.22 -6.78 -16.66
N ASN A 234 3.61 -7.74 -17.46
CA ASN A 234 5.02 -8.09 -17.68
C ASN A 234 5.81 -6.99 -18.42
N CYS A 235 5.21 -5.89 -18.56
CA CYS A 235 5.87 -4.77 -19.12
C CYS A 235 6.47 -3.94 -18.00
N GLN A 236 7.46 -4.24 -17.53
CA GLN A 236 8.36 -3.68 -16.53
C GLN A 236 8.32 -2.15 -16.33
N MET A 237 7.54 -1.47 -17.14
CA MET A 237 7.52 -0.01 -17.24
C MET A 237 6.21 0.63 -16.81
N CYS A 238 5.32 -0.10 -16.11
CA CYS A 238 3.99 0.44 -15.80
C CYS A 238 4.05 1.72 -14.98
N LYS A 239 4.92 1.81 -13.99
CA LYS A 239 5.17 3.02 -13.21
C LYS A 239 5.64 4.20 -14.07
N TYR A 240 6.43 3.91 -15.09
CA TYR A 240 7.10 4.92 -15.93
C TYR A 240 6.40 5.19 -17.26
N ARG A 241 5.40 4.40 -17.61
CA ARG A 241 4.57 4.63 -18.80
C ARG A 241 3.49 5.66 -18.60
N GLN A 242 2.96 5.72 -17.40
CA GLN A 242 1.99 6.72 -17.04
C GLN A 242 2.72 7.81 -16.29
N GLN A 243 2.65 9.01 -16.83
CA GLN A 243 3.17 10.18 -16.15
C GLN A 243 2.41 10.35 -14.86
N VAL A 244 3.09 10.09 -13.74
CA VAL A 244 2.59 10.36 -12.40
C VAL A 244 3.15 11.71 -11.98
N LEU A 245 2.30 12.63 -11.57
CA LEU A 245 2.70 13.95 -11.08
C LEU A 245 3.82 13.84 -10.04
N GLY A 246 4.96 14.47 -10.33
CA GLY A 246 6.15 14.44 -9.49
C GLY A 246 7.16 13.34 -9.79
N PHE A 247 6.90 12.50 -10.81
CA PHE A 247 7.82 11.47 -11.29
C PHE A 247 8.10 11.61 -12.80
N GLU A 248 7.93 12.80 -13.34
CA GLU A 248 8.07 13.08 -14.77
C GLU A 248 9.47 12.76 -15.28
N ASP A 249 10.49 13.05 -14.45
CA ASP A 249 11.90 12.79 -14.77
C ASP A 249 12.27 11.30 -14.76
N GLU A 250 11.40 10.45 -14.19
CA GLU A 250 11.62 9.01 -14.12
C GLU A 250 10.99 8.25 -15.30
N VAL A 251 10.24 8.93 -16.15
CA VAL A 251 9.57 8.31 -17.29
C VAL A 251 10.61 7.78 -18.28
N GLY A 252 10.54 6.47 -18.54
CA GLY A 252 11.46 5.79 -19.46
C GLY A 252 12.81 5.37 -18.86
N LEU A 253 13.08 5.67 -17.58
CA LEU A 253 14.26 5.15 -16.91
C LEU A 253 14.13 3.64 -16.64
N PRO A 254 15.27 2.92 -16.51
CA PRO A 254 15.25 1.53 -16.07
C PRO A 254 14.49 1.37 -14.74
N GLN A 255 13.73 0.30 -14.64
CA GLN A 255 13.05 -0.01 -13.39
C GLN A 255 14.07 -0.51 -12.36
N GLU A 256 14.15 0.22 -11.24
CA GLU A 256 14.93 -0.20 -10.08
C GLU A 256 13.99 -0.63 -8.97
N SER A 257 14.35 -1.69 -8.23
CA SER A 257 13.64 -2.04 -7.01
C SER A 257 13.85 -0.94 -5.98
N HIS A 258 12.77 -0.46 -5.37
CA HIS A 258 12.86 0.53 -4.29
C HIS A 258 13.56 -0.03 -3.04
N HIS A 259 13.58 -1.34 -2.91
CA HIS A 259 14.14 -2.04 -1.77
C HIS A 259 15.05 -3.15 -2.28
N HIS A 260 16.34 -2.97 -2.12
CA HIS A 260 17.34 -3.98 -2.50
C HIS A 260 17.18 -5.33 -1.77
N HIS A 261 16.27 -5.40 -0.79
CA HIS A 261 16.10 -6.53 0.11
C HIS A 261 14.62 -6.86 0.42
N VAL A 262 13.71 -6.58 -0.51
CA VAL A 262 12.28 -6.75 -0.23
C VAL A 262 11.88 -8.23 -0.13
N GLU A 263 12.53 -9.09 -0.91
CA GLU A 263 12.20 -10.52 -0.89
C GLU A 263 12.63 -11.16 0.44
N GLY A 264 11.66 -11.64 1.21
CA GLY A 264 11.92 -12.35 2.45
C GLY A 264 12.17 -11.47 3.68
N ILE A 265 12.06 -10.13 3.60
CA ILE A 265 12.15 -9.27 4.79
C ILE A 265 11.13 -9.71 5.84
N GLY A 266 11.59 -9.89 7.09
CA GLY A 266 10.75 -10.23 8.22
C GLY A 266 10.29 -11.69 8.28
N THR A 267 10.77 -12.58 7.41
CA THR A 267 10.39 -14.00 7.40
C THR A 267 11.33 -14.89 8.22
N GLY A 268 12.52 -14.41 8.57
CA GLY A 268 13.61 -15.21 9.19
C GLY A 268 14.41 -16.05 8.19
N ASP A 269 13.96 -16.16 6.94
CA ASP A 269 14.64 -16.90 5.87
C ASP A 269 15.61 -16.00 5.06
N GLY A 270 15.82 -14.77 5.52
CA GLY A 270 16.66 -13.79 4.85
C GLY A 270 18.12 -14.25 4.79
N HIS A 271 18.69 -14.32 3.60
CA HIS A 271 20.14 -14.38 3.46
C HIS A 271 20.72 -13.12 4.09
N SER A 272 21.41 -13.28 5.22
CA SER A 272 22.21 -12.23 5.82
C SER A 272 23.32 -11.88 4.84
N HIS A 273 23.15 -10.77 4.12
CA HIS A 273 24.31 -10.13 3.52
C HIS A 273 25.03 -9.41 4.66
N ASP A 274 26.02 -10.08 5.23
CA ASP A 274 27.01 -9.45 6.08
C ASP A 274 27.70 -8.37 5.24
N HIS A 275 27.25 -7.15 5.36
CA HIS A 275 28.03 -6.00 4.98
C HIS A 275 28.93 -5.68 6.18
N ASP A 276 30.10 -6.34 6.20
CA ASP A 276 31.21 -5.91 7.03
C ASP A 276 31.60 -4.49 6.60
N HIS A 277 31.00 -3.51 7.24
CA HIS A 277 31.51 -2.15 7.26
C HIS A 277 32.40 -2.03 8.49
N ASP A 278 33.65 -2.47 8.34
CA ASP A 278 34.73 -2.08 9.24
C ASP A 278 34.92 -0.57 9.15
N HIS A 279 34.24 0.14 10.01
CA HIS A 279 34.55 1.52 10.31
C HIS A 279 35.34 1.57 11.63
N ASP A 280 36.64 1.36 11.52
CA ASP A 280 37.58 1.76 12.56
C ASP A 280 37.55 3.28 12.70
N HIS A 281 36.76 3.78 13.62
CA HIS A 281 36.86 5.15 14.11
C HIS A 281 37.54 5.13 15.47
N ASP A 282 38.86 5.21 15.41
CA ASP A 282 39.68 5.53 16.57
C ASP A 282 39.49 7.03 16.89
N HIS A 283 38.67 7.33 17.87
CA HIS A 283 38.53 8.67 18.44
C HIS A 283 39.05 8.65 19.87
N GLY A 284 40.39 8.84 19.97
CA GLY A 284 41.00 9.21 21.23
C GLY A 284 40.56 10.64 21.61
N HIS A 285 39.71 10.76 22.60
CA HIS A 285 39.44 12.04 23.26
C HIS A 285 40.06 12.05 24.65
N ASP A 286 41.20 12.72 24.76
CA ASP A 286 41.77 13.20 26.03
C ASP A 286 40.94 14.39 26.49
N HIS A 287 40.26 14.27 27.61
CA HIS A 287 39.63 15.36 28.31
C HIS A 287 40.51 15.77 29.48
N ASP A 288 41.18 16.91 29.33
CA ASP A 288 41.81 17.62 30.44
C ASP A 288 40.86 18.71 30.96
N HIS A 289 40.55 18.64 32.27
CA HIS A 289 39.70 19.60 32.97
C HIS A 289 40.53 20.72 33.61
N GLY A 290 40.38 21.94 33.08
CA GLY A 290 40.90 23.13 33.71
C GLY A 290 39.81 24.17 33.95
N HIS A 291 39.41 24.35 35.23
CA HIS A 291 38.55 25.43 35.66
C HIS A 291 39.31 26.76 35.70
N HIS A 292 38.77 27.87 35.17
CA HIS A 292 38.95 29.18 35.74
C HIS A 292 37.79 30.14 35.33
N HIS A 293 37.22 30.79 36.36
CA HIS A 293 36.30 31.92 36.30
C HIS A 293 37.00 33.19 35.78
N HIS A 294 36.30 34.07 35.04
CA HIS A 294 36.13 35.50 35.35
C HIS A 294 35.31 36.27 34.30
N HIS A 295 34.33 36.97 34.85
CA HIS A 295 33.72 38.28 34.50
C HIS A 295 33.85 38.94 33.10
N GLY A 296 32.67 39.22 32.52
CA GLY A 296 32.13 40.54 32.12
C GLY A 296 32.76 41.22 30.90
N HIS A 297 31.94 41.50 29.94
CA HIS A 297 31.61 42.77 29.29
C HIS A 297 31.00 42.54 27.89
N ALA A 298 29.92 43.27 27.65
CA ALA A 298 29.25 43.36 26.38
C ALA A 298 30.10 44.10 25.34
N HIS A 299 30.14 43.62 24.10
CA HIS A 299 30.25 44.44 22.90
C HIS A 299 29.65 43.71 21.70
N ASP A 300 28.76 44.44 21.08
CA ASP A 300 28.09 44.23 19.81
C ASP A 300 29.10 44.30 18.66
N HIS A 301 29.17 43.25 17.81
CA HIS A 301 29.65 43.38 16.43
C HIS A 301 29.10 42.22 15.58
N SER A 302 28.20 42.60 14.69
CA SER A 302 27.75 41.84 13.55
C SER A 302 28.89 41.53 12.57
N HIS A 303 29.17 40.25 12.31
CA HIS A 303 29.75 39.80 11.06
C HIS A 303 29.15 38.43 10.70
N GLY A 304 28.43 38.44 9.61
CA GLY A 304 27.93 37.20 8.98
C GLY A 304 29.11 36.44 8.37
N HIS A 305 29.19 35.17 8.69
CA HIS A 305 29.84 34.17 7.86
C HIS A 305 28.92 32.98 7.74
N ASP A 306 28.42 32.89 6.54
CA ASP A 306 27.64 31.77 6.01
C ASP A 306 28.60 30.58 5.77
N HIS A 307 28.56 29.58 6.60
CA HIS A 307 29.14 28.28 6.32
C HIS A 307 28.04 27.22 6.49
N SER A 308 27.31 27.00 5.39
CA SER A 308 26.46 25.86 5.24
C SER A 308 27.30 24.58 5.02
N HIS A 309 27.53 23.83 6.10
CA HIS A 309 27.91 22.41 5.98
C HIS A 309 26.65 21.57 6.06
N ASP A 310 26.13 21.27 4.88
CA ASP A 310 25.04 20.31 4.70
C ASP A 310 25.65 18.90 4.74
N HIS A 311 25.59 18.25 5.89
CA HIS A 311 25.81 16.83 6.04
C HIS A 311 24.47 16.17 6.44
N SER A 312 23.58 16.05 5.47
CA SER A 312 22.39 15.22 5.64
C SER A 312 22.75 13.76 5.34
N HIS A 313 23.14 13.01 6.36
CA HIS A 313 23.03 11.55 6.34
C HIS A 313 21.66 11.20 6.89
N ASP A 314 20.65 11.23 6.03
CA ASP A 314 19.32 10.72 6.38
C ASP A 314 19.22 9.25 5.92
N HIS A 315 19.52 8.33 6.83
CA HIS A 315 19.24 6.90 6.70
C HIS A 315 17.97 6.52 7.45
N GLY A 316 16.91 7.29 7.28
CA GLY A 316 15.62 6.99 7.84
C GLY A 316 14.55 7.02 6.76
N HIS A 317 14.14 5.86 6.24
CA HIS A 317 12.93 5.76 5.43
C HIS A 317 11.70 5.99 6.31
N HIS A 318 11.52 7.24 6.76
CA HIS A 318 10.27 7.67 7.35
C HIS A 318 9.28 7.89 6.21
N HIS A 319 8.39 6.94 6.00
CA HIS A 319 7.21 7.15 5.19
C HIS A 319 6.35 8.22 5.89
N HIS A 320 6.58 9.47 5.54
CA HIS A 320 5.74 10.55 6.01
C HIS A 320 4.34 10.38 5.42
N PRO A 321 3.31 10.46 6.24
CA PRO A 321 1.93 10.31 5.78
C PRO A 321 1.44 11.46 4.89
N TYR A 322 2.22 12.54 4.79
CA TYR A 322 2.01 13.62 3.82
C TYR A 322 3.18 13.75 2.88
N PRO A 323 2.94 14.15 1.63
CA PRO A 323 4.01 14.62 0.77
C PRO A 323 4.71 15.78 1.48
N HIS A 324 5.99 15.63 1.79
CA HIS A 324 6.82 16.73 2.23
C HIS A 324 6.80 17.83 1.17
N ALA A 325 7.15 19.07 1.56
CA ALA A 325 7.30 20.13 0.59
C ALA A 325 8.26 19.76 -0.56
N ASP A 326 9.22 18.88 -0.28
CA ASP A 326 10.20 18.36 -1.23
C ASP A 326 9.84 16.96 -1.81
N HIS A 327 8.73 16.36 -1.35
CA HIS A 327 8.23 15.12 -1.92
C HIS A 327 7.74 15.37 -3.37
N PRO A 328 7.83 14.39 -4.31
CA PRO A 328 7.34 14.53 -5.69
C PRO A 328 5.92 15.07 -5.82
N HIS A 329 5.06 14.79 -4.85
CA HIS A 329 3.69 15.31 -4.78
C HIS A 329 3.52 16.48 -3.80
N GLY A 330 4.63 17.04 -3.29
CA GLY A 330 4.59 18.14 -2.33
C GLY A 330 4.38 19.50 -3.00
N PRO A 331 4.01 20.55 -2.21
CA PRO A 331 3.71 21.88 -2.73
C PRO A 331 4.85 22.56 -3.50
N LYS A 332 6.12 22.24 -3.19
CA LYS A 332 7.28 22.79 -3.91
C LYS A 332 7.45 22.20 -5.30
N THR A 333 7.12 20.91 -5.47
CA THR A 333 7.20 20.25 -6.75
C THR A 333 6.14 20.79 -7.72
N LEU A 334 4.94 21.07 -7.21
CA LEU A 334 3.86 21.68 -7.99
C LEU A 334 4.19 23.13 -8.45
N ARG A 335 5.07 23.82 -7.73
CA ARG A 335 5.50 25.20 -8.10
C ARG A 335 6.57 25.25 -9.18
N LYS A 336 7.34 24.18 -9.37
CA LYS A 336 8.38 24.13 -10.41
C LYS A 336 7.81 24.06 -11.82
N GLY A 337 6.57 23.57 -11.99
CA GLY A 337 5.89 23.50 -13.29
C GLY A 337 5.17 24.77 -13.75
N LEU A 338 5.13 25.84 -12.93
CA LEU A 338 4.41 27.09 -13.24
C LEU A 338 5.32 28.28 -13.55
N GLY A 339 6.61 28.07 -13.68
CA GLY A 339 7.61 29.09 -13.93
C GLY A 339 8.42 28.78 -15.18
N GLY A 340 7.79 28.85 -16.34
CA GLY A 340 8.45 28.76 -17.63
C GLY A 340 7.69 29.58 -18.66
#